data_2c13de0c1cabc1ae1b2ef73f54cd68a9
#
_entry.id   2c13de0c1cabc1ae1b2ef73f54cd68a9
#
_cell.length_a   1.000
_cell.length_b   1.000
_cell.length_c   1.000
_cell.angle_alpha   90.00
_cell.angle_beta   90.00
_cell.angle_gamma   90.00
#
_symmetry.space_group_name_H-M   'P 1'
#
loop_
_entity.id
_entity.type
_entity.pdbx_description
1 polymer ?
#
loop_
_entity_poly.entity_id
_entity_poly.type
_entity_poly.pdbx_seq_one_letter_code
_entity_poly.pdbx_strand_id
1 'polypeptide(L)'
;MFRPRDVVTIALVCLAIAAPATGQRNPFAGSVKEAKAGEYEFRINCALCHGLGAKGGGRGPDLTRAQKKHAHNDAEMFQIISTGIPGTAMPANGTNGQGVGMTDEEIWQIITYLHSQEASASSKLLGNAAQGKELFFGDANCSLCHMVNGKGGRLGPDLTGAGAGRTREALIDSVRNPSRRLAWGLNEATKEFPQEYESVTVVTADGKQIKGVTLNEDSFSVQIMDTSEQIHLLEKDKLRSFQKSRESAMPKYGPDLLSDKDLEDIVAFLASVGAK
;
A
#
# COMPACT_ATOMS: atom_id res chain seq x y z
N MET A 1 35.57 -60.58 47.38
CA MET A 1 36.10 -60.24 46.07
C MET A 1 34.93 -60.19 45.11
N PHE A 2 34.24 -58.99 44.99
CA PHE A 2 33.05 -58.88 44.18
C PHE A 2 33.43 -58.13 42.90
N ARG A 3 33.13 -58.68 41.74
CA ARG A 3 33.31 -58.05 40.43
C ARG A 3 32.12 -57.15 40.14
N PRO A 4 32.34 -55.87 39.65
CA PRO A 4 31.25 -55.03 39.20
C PRO A 4 30.68 -55.50 37.86
N ARG A 5 29.36 -55.56 37.76
CA ARG A 5 28.60 -55.78 36.52
C ARG A 5 28.53 -54.51 35.70
N ASP A 6 29.02 -54.58 34.47
CA ASP A 6 28.92 -53.50 33.50
C ASP A 6 27.46 -53.30 33.08
N VAL A 7 26.88 -52.16 33.43
CA VAL A 7 25.56 -51.74 32.96
C VAL A 7 25.75 -50.98 31.65
N VAL A 8 25.46 -51.62 30.53
CA VAL A 8 25.44 -50.99 29.23
C VAL A 8 24.15 -50.17 29.11
N THR A 9 24.28 -48.85 29.24
CA THR A 9 23.16 -47.93 29.00
C THR A 9 23.01 -47.72 27.51
N ILE A 10 21.99 -48.32 26.90
CA ILE A 10 21.62 -48.10 25.51
C ILE A 10 20.85 -46.75 25.46
N ALA A 11 21.53 -45.70 24.99
CA ALA A 11 20.90 -44.43 24.69
C ALA A 11 20.05 -44.57 23.41
N LEU A 12 18.72 -44.58 23.56
CA LEU A 12 17.79 -44.52 22.44
C LEU A 12 17.84 -43.10 21.87
N VAL A 13 18.55 -42.89 20.77
CA VAL A 13 18.50 -41.64 20.00
C VAL A 13 17.21 -41.63 19.20
N CYS A 14 16.18 -40.96 19.71
CA CYS A 14 14.99 -40.61 18.91
C CYS A 14 15.38 -39.61 17.82
N LEU A 15 15.64 -40.09 16.60
CA LEU A 15 15.70 -39.25 15.41
C LEU A 15 14.27 -38.71 15.18
N ALA A 16 14.03 -37.47 15.58
CA ALA A 16 12.86 -36.72 15.12
C ALA A 16 13.02 -36.46 13.63
N ILE A 17 12.38 -37.28 12.79
CA ILE A 17 12.22 -37.01 11.36
C ILE A 17 11.32 -35.77 11.29
N ALA A 18 11.91 -34.58 11.08
CA ALA A 18 11.16 -33.40 10.70
C ALA A 18 10.47 -33.71 9.37
N ALA A 19 9.17 -33.93 9.41
CA ALA A 19 8.37 -34.02 8.19
C ALA A 19 8.59 -32.72 7.41
N PRO A 20 8.83 -32.78 6.10
CA PRO A 20 8.88 -31.56 5.30
C PRO A 20 7.54 -30.85 5.50
N ALA A 21 7.58 -29.56 5.84
CA ALA A 21 6.41 -28.72 5.86
C ALA A 21 5.83 -28.72 4.44
N THR A 22 4.90 -29.62 4.16
CA THR A 22 4.11 -29.61 2.93
C THR A 22 3.35 -28.29 2.97
N GLY A 23 3.75 -27.34 2.11
CA GLY A 23 3.14 -26.02 2.02
C GLY A 23 1.62 -26.19 1.99
N GLN A 24 0.92 -25.53 2.91
CA GLN A 24 -0.54 -25.56 2.97
C GLN A 24 -1.08 -25.15 1.59
N ARG A 25 -1.81 -26.06 0.95
CA ARG A 25 -2.45 -25.77 -0.34
C ARG A 25 -3.85 -25.24 -0.07
N ASN A 26 -4.25 -24.26 -0.87
CA ASN A 26 -5.61 -23.73 -0.80
C ASN A 26 -6.63 -24.84 -1.15
N PRO A 27 -7.49 -25.26 -0.21
CA PRO A 27 -8.46 -26.32 -0.45
C PRO A 27 -9.57 -25.89 -1.40
N PHE A 28 -9.73 -24.60 -1.63
CA PHE A 28 -10.80 -24.00 -2.46
C PHE A 28 -10.31 -23.47 -3.80
N ALA A 29 -9.08 -23.79 -4.20
CA ALA A 29 -8.47 -23.28 -5.42
C ALA A 29 -9.39 -23.48 -6.64
N GLY A 30 -9.71 -22.39 -7.35
CA GLY A 30 -10.59 -22.40 -8.54
C GLY A 30 -12.09 -22.51 -8.24
N SER A 31 -12.54 -22.60 -7.01
CA SER A 31 -13.97 -22.63 -6.65
C SER A 31 -14.62 -21.25 -6.78
N VAL A 32 -15.53 -21.10 -7.71
CA VAL A 32 -16.33 -19.86 -7.90
C VAL A 32 -17.20 -19.57 -6.70
N LYS A 33 -17.78 -20.64 -6.07
CA LYS A 33 -18.63 -20.51 -4.88
C LYS A 33 -17.81 -19.94 -3.71
N GLU A 34 -16.64 -20.49 -3.47
CA GLU A 34 -15.79 -20.06 -2.34
C GLU A 34 -15.13 -18.71 -2.61
N ALA A 35 -14.83 -18.38 -3.87
CA ALA A 35 -14.39 -17.04 -4.25
C ALA A 35 -15.48 -15.98 -3.95
N LYS A 36 -16.76 -16.29 -4.15
CA LYS A 36 -17.85 -15.38 -3.81
C LYS A 36 -18.04 -15.20 -2.30
N ALA A 37 -17.86 -16.26 -1.52
CA ALA A 37 -17.80 -16.17 -0.06
C ALA A 37 -16.63 -15.31 0.40
N GLY A 38 -15.44 -15.54 -0.16
CA GLY A 38 -14.25 -14.74 0.11
C GLY A 38 -14.36 -13.28 -0.32
N GLU A 39 -15.13 -12.96 -1.38
CA GLU A 39 -15.45 -11.57 -1.74
C GLU A 39 -16.20 -10.87 -0.62
N TYR A 40 -17.18 -11.54 -0.03
CA TYR A 40 -17.95 -10.98 1.08
C TYR A 40 -17.05 -10.68 2.29
N GLU A 41 -16.25 -11.65 2.71
CA GLU A 41 -15.31 -11.48 3.82
C GLU A 41 -14.26 -10.39 3.54
N PHE A 42 -13.73 -10.36 2.31
CA PHE A 42 -12.79 -9.33 1.88
C PHE A 42 -13.40 -7.92 1.95
N ARG A 43 -14.63 -7.76 1.52
CA ARG A 43 -15.30 -6.45 1.51
C ARG A 43 -15.51 -5.90 2.90
N ILE A 44 -15.81 -6.75 3.87
CA ILE A 44 -16.05 -6.34 5.26
C ILE A 44 -14.73 -6.05 5.98
N ASN A 45 -13.74 -6.93 5.83
CA ASN A 45 -12.57 -6.93 6.70
C ASN A 45 -11.32 -6.30 6.06
N CYS A 46 -11.20 -6.30 4.73
CA CYS A 46 -9.97 -5.97 4.02
C CYS A 46 -10.09 -4.75 3.10
N ALA A 47 -11.28 -4.52 2.52
CA ALA A 47 -11.48 -3.52 1.48
C ALA A 47 -11.23 -2.08 1.96
N LEU A 48 -11.36 -1.84 3.25
CA LEU A 48 -11.07 -0.56 3.88
C LEU A 48 -9.63 -0.09 3.60
N CYS A 49 -8.68 -1.02 3.65
CA CYS A 49 -7.27 -0.73 3.35
C CYS A 49 -6.92 -1.06 1.89
N HIS A 50 -7.38 -2.21 1.38
CA HIS A 50 -6.99 -2.73 0.06
C HIS A 50 -7.93 -2.32 -1.08
N GLY A 51 -8.96 -1.52 -0.81
CA GLY A 51 -9.92 -1.06 -1.80
C GLY A 51 -10.93 -2.12 -2.24
N LEU A 52 -12.10 -1.68 -2.70
CA LEU A 52 -13.09 -2.58 -3.30
C LEU A 52 -12.49 -3.25 -4.56
N GLY A 53 -12.66 -4.56 -4.67
CA GLY A 53 -12.06 -5.34 -5.75
C GLY A 53 -10.55 -5.57 -5.59
N ALA A 54 -9.99 -5.37 -4.39
CA ALA A 54 -8.59 -5.62 -4.04
C ALA A 54 -7.55 -4.81 -4.86
N LYS A 55 -7.95 -3.74 -5.52
CA LYS A 55 -7.11 -2.92 -6.43
C LYS A 55 -6.27 -1.86 -5.72
N GLY A 56 -6.04 -2.04 -4.45
CA GLY A 56 -5.35 -1.08 -3.62
C GLY A 56 -6.26 0.07 -3.15
N GLY A 57 -5.94 0.59 -2.01
CA GLY A 57 -6.61 1.72 -1.36
C GLY A 57 -5.59 2.73 -0.84
N GLY A 58 -6.03 3.65 0.02
CA GLY A 58 -5.15 4.64 0.61
C GLY A 58 -4.04 4.07 1.51
N ARG A 59 -4.24 2.87 2.08
CA ARG A 59 -3.36 2.27 3.08
C ARG A 59 -2.80 0.90 2.70
N GLY A 60 -3.50 0.14 1.86
CA GLY A 60 -3.11 -1.21 1.47
C GLY A 60 -2.73 -1.29 -0.01
N PRO A 61 -1.79 -2.19 -0.38
CA PRO A 61 -1.40 -2.39 -1.77
C PRO A 61 -2.51 -3.04 -2.59
N ASP A 62 -2.34 -2.98 -3.91
CA ASP A 62 -3.09 -3.77 -4.88
C ASP A 62 -2.76 -5.27 -4.72
N LEU A 63 -3.77 -6.07 -4.43
CA LEU A 63 -3.67 -7.52 -4.25
C LEU A 63 -4.11 -8.30 -5.49
N THR A 64 -4.47 -7.63 -6.59
CA THR A 64 -4.88 -8.28 -7.84
C THR A 64 -3.70 -8.70 -8.72
N ARG A 65 -2.48 -8.41 -8.30
CA ARG A 65 -1.26 -8.80 -9.02
C ARG A 65 -0.85 -10.22 -8.66
N ALA A 66 -0.37 -10.98 -9.65
CA ALA A 66 0.17 -12.31 -9.44
C ALA A 66 1.40 -12.31 -8.51
N GLN A 67 2.26 -11.27 -8.62
CA GLN A 67 3.39 -11.09 -7.72
C GLN A 67 3.05 -10.09 -6.63
N LYS A 68 2.97 -10.57 -5.41
CA LYS A 68 2.75 -9.76 -4.20
C LYS A 68 4.07 -9.53 -3.47
N LYS A 69 4.25 -8.36 -2.88
CA LYS A 69 5.51 -7.95 -2.24
C LYS A 69 5.98 -8.91 -1.11
N HIS A 70 5.04 -9.48 -0.37
CA HIS A 70 5.34 -10.24 0.83
C HIS A 70 4.83 -11.68 0.79
N ALA A 71 4.23 -12.13 -0.33
CA ALA A 71 3.71 -13.47 -0.49
C ALA A 71 3.98 -13.98 -1.90
N HIS A 72 4.61 -15.15 -2.01
CA HIS A 72 4.94 -15.79 -3.28
C HIS A 72 4.08 -17.02 -3.56
N ASN A 73 3.30 -17.46 -2.59
CA ASN A 73 2.40 -18.62 -2.67
C ASN A 73 1.24 -18.50 -1.67
N ASP A 74 0.27 -19.39 -1.79
CA ASP A 74 -0.93 -19.41 -0.96
C ASP A 74 -0.65 -19.60 0.53
N ALA A 75 0.34 -20.42 0.88
CA ALA A 75 0.71 -20.64 2.27
C ALA A 75 1.26 -19.35 2.92
N GLU A 76 2.08 -18.60 2.19
CA GLU A 76 2.58 -17.30 2.65
C GLU A 76 1.45 -16.26 2.73
N MET A 77 0.52 -16.26 1.76
CA MET A 77 -0.67 -15.40 1.84
C MET A 77 -1.51 -15.72 3.06
N PHE A 78 -1.76 -17.00 3.31
CA PHE A 78 -2.48 -17.46 4.49
C PHE A 78 -1.79 -17.00 5.77
N GLN A 79 -0.48 -17.18 5.87
CA GLN A 79 0.30 -16.78 7.02
C GLN A 79 0.21 -15.26 7.25
N ILE A 80 0.36 -14.46 6.18
CA ILE A 80 0.27 -12.99 6.27
C ILE A 80 -1.12 -12.54 6.73
N ILE A 81 -2.18 -13.12 6.20
CA ILE A 81 -3.54 -12.77 6.62
C ILE A 81 -3.76 -13.17 8.08
N SER A 82 -3.31 -14.38 8.46
CA SER A 82 -3.49 -14.91 9.79
C SER A 82 -2.69 -14.13 10.86
N THR A 83 -1.40 -13.82 10.59
CA THR A 83 -0.48 -13.26 11.60
C THR A 83 -0.12 -11.80 11.40
N GLY A 84 -0.56 -11.19 10.30
CA GLY A 84 -0.18 -9.82 9.92
C GLY A 84 1.26 -9.70 9.44
N ILE A 85 1.70 -8.47 9.23
CA ILE A 85 3.09 -8.14 8.87
C ILE A 85 3.66 -7.22 9.96
N PRO A 86 4.61 -7.69 10.77
CA PRO A 86 5.21 -6.89 11.84
C PRO A 86 5.75 -5.55 11.34
N GLY A 87 5.52 -4.48 12.09
CA GLY A 87 5.98 -3.13 11.76
C GLY A 87 5.20 -2.45 10.62
N THR A 88 4.07 -3.01 10.19
CA THR A 88 3.19 -2.41 9.19
C THR A 88 1.76 -2.26 9.71
N ALA A 89 0.90 -1.62 8.91
CA ALA A 89 -0.52 -1.48 9.21
C ALA A 89 -1.35 -2.75 8.91
N MET A 90 -0.74 -3.83 8.38
CA MET A 90 -1.44 -5.10 8.14
C MET A 90 -1.58 -5.88 9.45
N PRO A 91 -2.78 -5.96 10.04
CA PRO A 91 -2.98 -6.63 11.33
C PRO A 91 -3.00 -8.16 11.17
N ALA A 92 -2.83 -8.86 12.28
CA ALA A 92 -3.11 -10.28 12.38
C ALA A 92 -4.64 -10.50 12.42
N ASN A 93 -5.19 -11.22 11.46
CA ASN A 93 -6.65 -11.43 11.34
C ASN A 93 -7.11 -12.84 11.72
N GLY A 94 -6.20 -13.79 11.93
CA GLY A 94 -6.55 -15.16 12.39
C GLY A 94 -7.10 -15.18 13.81
N THR A 95 -7.66 -16.34 14.21
CA THR A 95 -8.31 -16.55 15.52
C THR A 95 -7.41 -16.28 16.71
N ASN A 96 -6.09 -16.37 16.55
CA ASN A 96 -5.10 -16.09 17.60
C ASN A 96 -4.51 -14.67 17.51
N GLY A 97 -5.01 -13.84 16.58
CA GLY A 97 -4.53 -12.47 16.33
C GLY A 97 -5.33 -11.42 17.10
N GLN A 98 -4.89 -10.16 16.98
CA GLN A 98 -5.61 -8.99 17.52
C GLN A 98 -6.63 -8.42 16.52
N GLY A 99 -6.82 -9.07 15.38
CA GLY A 99 -7.74 -8.65 14.34
C GLY A 99 -9.16 -9.19 14.54
N VAL A 100 -9.85 -9.47 13.44
CA VAL A 100 -11.28 -9.86 13.44
C VAL A 100 -11.54 -11.31 13.85
N GLY A 101 -10.50 -12.13 14.07
CA GLY A 101 -10.64 -13.53 14.51
C GLY A 101 -11.15 -14.46 13.42
N MET A 102 -10.64 -14.30 12.18
CA MET A 102 -11.04 -15.12 11.03
C MET A 102 -10.64 -16.57 11.18
N THR A 103 -11.54 -17.46 10.78
CA THR A 103 -11.25 -18.89 10.68
C THR A 103 -10.32 -19.17 9.49
N ASP A 104 -9.68 -20.33 9.52
CA ASP A 104 -8.84 -20.79 8.41
C ASP A 104 -9.64 -20.91 7.10
N GLU A 105 -10.91 -21.31 7.18
CA GLU A 105 -11.82 -21.40 6.05
C GLU A 105 -12.05 -20.03 5.39
N GLU A 106 -12.37 -19.02 6.17
CA GLU A 106 -12.58 -17.64 5.70
C GLU A 106 -11.31 -17.06 5.05
N ILE A 107 -10.14 -17.33 5.63
CA ILE A 107 -8.86 -16.91 5.06
C ILE A 107 -8.63 -17.58 3.70
N TRP A 108 -8.91 -18.90 3.58
CA TRP A 108 -8.78 -19.60 2.29
C TRP A 108 -9.78 -19.13 1.25
N GLN A 109 -10.99 -18.79 1.65
CA GLN A 109 -11.99 -18.18 0.77
C GLN A 109 -11.52 -16.83 0.24
N ILE A 110 -10.93 -15.97 1.09
CA ILE A 110 -10.33 -14.70 0.68
C ILE A 110 -9.21 -14.92 -0.33
N ILE A 111 -8.29 -15.87 -0.10
CA ILE A 111 -7.22 -16.18 -1.04
C ILE A 111 -7.78 -16.63 -2.38
N THR A 112 -8.83 -17.47 -2.38
CA THR A 112 -9.53 -17.91 -3.59
C THR A 112 -10.16 -16.73 -4.35
N TYR A 113 -10.77 -15.79 -3.63
CA TYR A 113 -11.26 -14.54 -4.21
C TYR A 113 -10.15 -13.71 -4.84
N LEU A 114 -9.03 -13.52 -4.15
CA LEU A 114 -7.88 -12.76 -4.67
C LEU A 114 -7.36 -13.35 -5.98
N HIS A 115 -7.24 -14.67 -6.08
CA HIS A 115 -6.87 -15.33 -7.34
C HIS A 115 -7.89 -15.11 -8.46
N SER A 116 -9.18 -15.05 -8.15
CA SER A 116 -10.20 -14.72 -9.15
C SER A 116 -10.06 -13.29 -9.70
N GLN A 117 -9.55 -12.37 -8.86
CA GLN A 117 -9.28 -10.99 -9.27
C GLN A 117 -7.98 -10.87 -10.09
N GLU A 118 -6.96 -11.69 -9.83
CA GLU A 118 -5.71 -11.72 -10.61
C GLU A 118 -5.97 -12.00 -12.09
N ALA A 119 -6.83 -12.96 -12.39
CA ALA A 119 -7.20 -13.30 -13.76
C ALA A 119 -7.87 -12.12 -14.50
N SER A 120 -8.55 -11.24 -13.77
CA SER A 120 -9.22 -10.06 -14.32
C SER A 120 -8.30 -8.85 -14.48
N ALA A 121 -7.17 -8.83 -13.77
CA ALA A 121 -6.29 -7.66 -13.65
C ALA A 121 -5.07 -7.72 -14.56
N SER A 122 -4.94 -8.72 -15.43
CA SER A 122 -3.84 -8.84 -16.38
C SER A 122 -3.90 -7.77 -17.49
N SER A 123 -3.87 -6.49 -17.08
CA SER A 123 -3.69 -5.39 -18.01
C SER A 123 -2.21 -5.34 -18.44
N LYS A 124 -1.97 -5.68 -19.68
CA LYS A 124 -0.65 -5.57 -20.31
C LYS A 124 -0.15 -4.13 -20.19
N LEU A 125 1.02 -3.92 -19.60
CA LEU A 125 1.69 -2.64 -19.67
C LEU A 125 1.99 -2.31 -21.13
N LEU A 126 1.51 -1.17 -21.62
CA LEU A 126 1.61 -0.77 -23.03
C LEU A 126 2.79 0.16 -23.28
N GLY A 127 3.37 0.75 -22.20
CA GLY A 127 4.39 1.78 -22.28
C GLY A 127 5.83 1.26 -22.27
N ASN A 128 6.76 2.16 -22.58
CA ASN A 128 8.21 1.98 -22.53
C ASN A 128 8.76 2.56 -21.23
N ALA A 129 9.24 1.70 -20.32
CA ALA A 129 9.74 2.11 -19.01
C ALA A 129 10.97 3.04 -19.08
N ALA A 130 11.85 2.90 -20.08
CA ALA A 130 13.02 3.76 -20.23
C ALA A 130 12.59 5.18 -20.62
N GLN A 131 11.68 5.32 -21.57
CA GLN A 131 11.09 6.60 -21.97
C GLN A 131 10.31 7.22 -20.82
N GLY A 132 9.53 6.42 -20.08
CA GLY A 132 8.78 6.88 -18.91
C GLY A 132 9.68 7.41 -17.79
N LYS A 133 10.87 6.83 -17.61
CA LYS A 133 11.87 7.34 -16.68
C LYS A 133 12.38 8.73 -17.09
N GLU A 134 12.69 8.92 -18.38
CA GLU A 134 13.14 10.21 -18.90
C GLU A 134 12.05 11.28 -18.72
N LEU A 135 10.80 10.95 -19.06
CA LEU A 135 9.65 11.85 -18.84
C LEU A 135 9.45 12.18 -17.38
N PHE A 136 9.51 11.20 -16.48
CA PHE A 136 9.29 11.40 -15.04
C PHE A 136 10.28 12.38 -14.42
N PHE A 137 11.56 12.26 -14.76
CA PHE A 137 12.63 13.13 -14.25
C PHE A 137 12.86 14.38 -15.12
N GLY A 138 12.26 14.48 -16.30
CA GLY A 138 12.36 15.55 -17.27
C GLY A 138 11.05 16.28 -17.49
N ASP A 139 10.58 16.29 -18.72
CA ASP A 139 9.52 17.19 -19.22
C ASP A 139 8.18 17.09 -18.49
N ALA A 140 7.83 15.90 -17.95
CA ALA A 140 6.61 15.73 -17.17
C ALA A 140 6.72 16.30 -15.75
N ASN A 141 7.92 16.66 -15.28
CA ASN A 141 8.19 17.31 -14.00
C ASN A 141 7.66 16.54 -12.76
N CYS A 142 7.41 15.24 -12.87
CA CYS A 142 6.87 14.43 -11.76
C CYS A 142 7.85 14.40 -10.57
N SER A 143 9.15 14.37 -10.86
CA SER A 143 10.22 14.34 -9.86
C SER A 143 10.39 15.65 -9.06
N LEU A 144 9.76 16.75 -9.44
CA LEU A 144 9.75 17.95 -8.62
C LEU A 144 9.01 17.74 -7.29
N CYS A 145 8.00 16.88 -7.31
CA CYS A 145 7.18 16.61 -6.13
C CYS A 145 7.34 15.18 -5.61
N HIS A 146 7.64 14.21 -6.49
CA HIS A 146 7.69 12.81 -6.14
C HIS A 146 9.10 12.22 -6.16
N MET A 147 9.37 11.39 -5.18
CA MET A 147 10.62 10.62 -5.08
C MET A 147 10.45 9.24 -5.70
N VAL A 148 11.51 8.75 -6.36
CA VAL A 148 11.68 7.35 -6.79
C VAL A 148 13.11 6.91 -6.50
N ASN A 149 13.29 5.83 -5.74
CA ASN A 149 14.60 5.30 -5.32
C ASN A 149 15.52 6.39 -4.71
N GLY A 150 14.97 7.22 -3.84
CA GLY A 150 15.70 8.28 -3.15
C GLY A 150 16.05 9.50 -4.03
N LYS A 151 15.51 9.60 -5.25
CA LYS A 151 15.72 10.75 -6.16
C LYS A 151 14.40 11.44 -6.43
N GLY A 152 14.37 12.76 -6.28
CA GLY A 152 13.19 13.61 -6.50
C GLY A 152 12.73 14.32 -5.23
N GLY A 153 11.61 15.03 -5.33
CA GLY A 153 11.03 15.85 -4.29
C GLY A 153 10.21 15.05 -3.28
N ARG A 154 9.84 15.70 -2.18
CA ARG A 154 9.10 15.13 -1.05
C ARG A 154 7.74 15.79 -0.84
N LEU A 155 7.35 16.70 -1.71
CA LEU A 155 6.05 17.38 -1.61
C LEU A 155 4.86 16.45 -1.90
N GLY A 156 5.12 15.34 -2.60
CA GLY A 156 4.21 14.23 -2.84
C GLY A 156 4.77 12.91 -2.30
N PRO A 157 3.94 11.85 -2.30
CA PRO A 157 4.38 10.53 -1.81
C PRO A 157 5.55 9.94 -2.59
N ASP A 158 6.37 9.15 -1.91
CA ASP A 158 7.39 8.31 -2.55
C ASP A 158 6.70 7.26 -3.44
N LEU A 159 7.09 7.23 -4.71
CA LEU A 159 6.53 6.34 -5.72
C LEU A 159 7.40 5.10 -6.00
N THR A 160 8.45 4.85 -5.23
CA THR A 160 9.35 3.70 -5.40
C THR A 160 8.60 2.37 -5.45
N GLY A 161 7.57 2.20 -4.63
CA GLY A 161 6.73 1.00 -4.61
C GLY A 161 5.36 1.15 -5.31
N ALA A 162 5.09 2.30 -5.93
CA ALA A 162 3.76 2.59 -6.44
C ALA A 162 3.30 1.59 -7.52
N GLY A 163 4.21 1.20 -8.40
CA GLY A 163 3.92 0.23 -9.44
C GLY A 163 3.70 -1.19 -8.92
N ALA A 164 4.30 -1.58 -7.79
CA ALA A 164 4.04 -2.87 -7.16
C ALA A 164 2.72 -2.87 -6.36
N GLY A 165 2.29 -1.71 -5.88
CA GLY A 165 1.11 -1.57 -5.02
C GLY A 165 -0.17 -1.11 -5.72
N ARG A 166 -0.15 -0.78 -7.03
CA ARG A 166 -1.31 -0.23 -7.74
C ARG A 166 -1.44 -0.80 -9.15
N THR A 167 -2.67 -0.92 -9.64
CA THR A 167 -2.92 -1.30 -11.05
C THR A 167 -2.53 -0.15 -11.98
N ARG A 168 -2.32 -0.50 -13.25
CA ARG A 168 -2.11 0.47 -14.33
C ARG A 168 -3.21 1.53 -14.36
N GLU A 169 -4.47 1.12 -14.32
CA GLU A 169 -5.64 2.00 -14.35
C GLU A 169 -5.68 2.93 -13.13
N ALA A 170 -5.29 2.44 -11.95
CA ALA A 170 -5.21 3.25 -10.75
C ALA A 170 -4.10 4.30 -10.82
N LEU A 171 -2.97 3.99 -11.43
CA LEU A 171 -1.89 4.95 -11.66
C LEU A 171 -2.30 6.02 -12.67
N ILE A 172 -2.93 5.62 -13.79
CA ILE A 172 -3.48 6.54 -14.80
C ILE A 172 -4.51 7.47 -14.16
N ASP A 173 -5.47 6.92 -13.41
CA ASP A 173 -6.51 7.72 -12.74
C ASP A 173 -5.91 8.70 -11.72
N SER A 174 -4.86 8.31 -11.01
CA SER A 174 -4.18 9.20 -10.05
C SER A 174 -3.52 10.42 -10.74
N VAL A 175 -3.04 10.27 -11.97
CA VAL A 175 -2.45 11.35 -12.76
C VAL A 175 -3.53 12.21 -13.43
N ARG A 176 -4.56 11.57 -13.98
CA ARG A 176 -5.67 12.25 -14.67
C ARG A 176 -6.63 12.95 -13.71
N ASN A 177 -6.83 12.39 -12.51
CA ASN A 177 -7.80 12.86 -11.52
C ASN A 177 -7.19 12.84 -10.10
N PRO A 178 -6.14 13.64 -9.83
CA PRO A 178 -5.36 13.56 -8.59
C PRO A 178 -6.18 13.87 -7.32
N SER A 179 -7.21 14.70 -7.42
CA SER A 179 -8.09 15.05 -6.30
C SER A 179 -9.14 13.98 -5.97
N ARG A 180 -9.37 13.01 -6.87
CA ARG A 180 -10.44 12.02 -6.69
C ARG A 180 -10.22 11.07 -5.51
N ARG A 181 -8.98 10.78 -5.13
CA ARG A 181 -8.63 9.79 -4.10
C ARG A 181 -8.02 10.36 -2.83
N LEU A 182 -7.62 11.61 -2.79
CA LEU A 182 -7.10 12.27 -1.58
C LEU A 182 -8.10 12.31 -0.45
N ALA A 183 -9.38 12.42 -0.79
CA ALA A 183 -10.44 12.64 0.17
C ALA A 183 -10.97 11.35 0.83
N TRP A 184 -10.61 10.18 0.36
CA TRP A 184 -11.35 8.95 0.67
C TRP A 184 -10.49 7.88 1.37
N GLY A 185 -9.43 8.26 2.04
CA GLY A 185 -8.98 7.48 3.17
C GLY A 185 -10.11 7.47 4.20
N LEU A 186 -10.36 6.39 4.85
CA LEU A 186 -11.25 6.08 6.00
C LEU A 186 -11.95 7.21 6.78
N ASN A 187 -11.82 8.47 6.44
CA ASN A 187 -11.92 9.62 7.32
C ASN A 187 -13.17 10.48 7.15
N GLU A 188 -14.21 10.06 6.42
CA GLU A 188 -15.50 10.71 6.64
C GLU A 188 -16.11 10.32 8.00
N ALA A 189 -15.78 9.14 8.52
CA ALA A 189 -16.28 8.69 9.83
C ALA A 189 -15.39 9.11 11.01
N THR A 190 -14.11 9.38 10.79
CA THR A 190 -13.19 9.83 11.84
C THR A 190 -12.39 11.03 11.34
N LYS A 191 -12.94 12.22 11.55
CA LYS A 191 -12.30 13.51 11.23
C LYS A 191 -11.01 13.79 12.03
N GLU A 192 -10.44 12.78 12.67
CA GLU A 192 -9.41 12.91 13.69
C GLU A 192 -7.99 12.61 13.25
N PHE A 193 -7.78 12.07 12.02
CA PHE A 193 -6.42 11.80 11.55
C PHE A 193 -6.04 12.75 10.43
N PRO A 194 -4.91 13.49 10.56
CA PRO A 194 -4.39 14.33 9.48
C PRO A 194 -4.13 13.45 8.26
N GLN A 195 -4.57 13.93 7.11
CA GLN A 195 -4.28 13.26 5.83
C GLN A 195 -2.89 13.71 5.38
N GLU A 196 -1.97 12.77 5.26
CA GLU A 196 -0.68 13.06 4.64
C GLU A 196 -0.91 13.64 3.23
N TYR A 197 -0.16 14.69 2.90
CA TYR A 197 -0.24 15.42 1.63
C TYR A 197 -1.55 16.20 1.39
N GLU A 198 -2.35 16.46 2.43
CA GLU A 198 -3.49 17.37 2.31
C GLU A 198 -3.00 18.80 2.01
N SER A 199 -3.54 19.39 0.96
CA SER A 199 -3.18 20.74 0.59
C SER A 199 -3.67 21.74 1.63
N VAL A 200 -2.81 22.67 2.01
CA VAL A 200 -3.10 23.67 3.03
C VAL A 200 -2.60 25.05 2.62
N THR A 201 -3.37 26.06 2.97
CA THR A 201 -2.97 27.47 2.87
C THR A 201 -3.13 28.12 4.24
N VAL A 202 -2.07 28.73 4.74
CA VAL A 202 -2.08 29.48 5.99
C VAL A 202 -1.67 30.93 5.75
N VAL A 203 -2.17 31.83 6.60
CA VAL A 203 -1.72 33.21 6.71
C VAL A 203 -1.21 33.45 8.11
N THR A 204 0.05 33.77 8.24
CA THR A 204 0.72 34.05 9.50
C THR A 204 0.31 35.41 10.08
N ALA A 205 0.63 35.69 11.35
CA ALA A 205 0.28 36.93 12.03
C ALA A 205 0.85 38.18 11.32
N ASP A 206 2.01 38.07 10.68
CA ASP A 206 2.63 39.11 9.88
C ASP A 206 2.04 39.25 8.47
N GLY A 207 1.10 38.40 8.09
CA GLY A 207 0.42 38.41 6.80
C GLY A 207 1.09 37.58 5.69
N LYS A 208 2.17 36.85 5.99
CA LYS A 208 2.80 35.96 5.02
C LYS A 208 1.88 34.79 4.71
N GLN A 209 1.64 34.53 3.43
CA GLN A 209 0.92 33.35 2.97
C GLN A 209 1.88 32.19 2.72
N ILE A 210 1.58 31.03 3.29
CA ILE A 210 2.31 29.77 3.07
C ILE A 210 1.32 28.76 2.48
N LYS A 211 1.69 28.18 1.34
CA LYS A 211 0.95 27.07 0.70
C LYS A 211 1.83 25.83 0.67
N GLY A 212 1.24 24.69 0.95
CA GLY A 212 1.99 23.44 0.98
C GLY A 212 1.10 22.24 1.29
N VAL A 213 1.72 21.21 1.84
CA VAL A 213 1.05 20.00 2.28
C VAL A 213 1.23 19.82 3.79
N THR A 214 0.21 19.27 4.44
CA THR A 214 0.28 18.94 5.85
C THR A 214 1.13 17.69 6.04
N LEU A 215 2.17 17.79 6.87
CA LEU A 215 2.98 16.63 7.31
C LEU A 215 2.47 16.05 8.61
N ASN A 216 2.08 16.93 9.54
CA ASN A 216 1.51 16.55 10.83
C ASN A 216 0.61 17.65 11.35
N GLU A 217 -0.38 17.30 12.16
CA GLU A 217 -1.33 18.24 12.73
C GLU A 217 -1.90 17.69 14.02
N ASP A 218 -2.00 18.56 15.01
CA ASP A 218 -2.73 18.32 16.25
C ASP A 218 -3.73 19.47 16.55
N SER A 219 -4.31 19.48 17.73
CA SER A 219 -5.28 20.51 18.13
C SER A 219 -4.68 21.92 18.21
N PHE A 220 -3.39 22.05 18.41
CA PHE A 220 -2.71 23.32 18.70
C PHE A 220 -1.74 23.76 17.61
N SER A 221 -1.17 22.81 16.87
CA SER A 221 -0.11 23.07 15.92
C SER A 221 -0.33 22.35 14.59
N VAL A 222 0.37 22.84 13.57
CA VAL A 222 0.44 22.20 12.26
C VAL A 222 1.87 22.28 11.73
N GLN A 223 2.32 21.18 11.15
CA GLN A 223 3.57 21.08 10.41
C GLN A 223 3.26 21.03 8.92
N ILE A 224 3.76 22.01 8.19
CA ILE A 224 3.52 22.20 6.75
C ILE A 224 4.85 22.13 6.02
N MET A 225 4.91 21.38 4.92
CA MET A 225 5.98 21.49 3.93
C MET A 225 5.49 22.38 2.80
N ASP A 226 6.18 23.49 2.55
CA ASP A 226 5.85 24.36 1.44
C ASP A 226 6.39 23.86 0.08
N THR A 227 6.04 24.56 -0.99
CA THR A 227 6.45 24.19 -2.36
C THR A 227 7.96 24.26 -2.61
N SER A 228 8.73 24.83 -1.67
CA SER A 228 10.20 24.85 -1.68
C SER A 228 10.80 23.78 -0.78
N GLU A 229 9.96 22.85 -0.29
CA GLU A 229 10.29 21.81 0.67
C GLU A 229 10.78 22.32 2.04
N GLN A 230 10.53 23.59 2.36
CA GLN A 230 10.78 24.13 3.67
C GLN A 230 9.68 23.70 4.64
N ILE A 231 10.08 23.20 5.79
CA ILE A 231 9.16 22.78 6.85
C ILE A 231 8.87 23.97 7.77
N HIS A 232 7.58 24.25 7.98
CA HIS A 232 7.06 25.27 8.88
C HIS A 232 6.34 24.61 10.04
N LEU A 233 6.74 24.93 11.27
CA LEU A 233 6.08 24.53 12.51
C LEU A 233 5.26 25.73 13.01
N LEU A 234 3.95 25.63 12.97
CA LEU A 234 3.05 26.77 13.19
C LEU A 234 2.06 26.45 14.32
N GLU A 235 1.90 27.39 15.25
CA GLU A 235 0.85 27.33 16.26
C GLU A 235 -0.44 27.91 15.66
N LYS A 236 -1.55 27.18 15.75
CA LYS A 236 -2.80 27.52 15.07
C LYS A 236 -3.44 28.82 15.60
N ASP A 237 -3.29 29.08 16.89
CA ASP A 237 -3.78 30.31 17.53
C ASP A 237 -3.04 31.58 17.10
N LYS A 238 -1.83 31.44 16.55
CA LYS A 238 -1.02 32.54 15.98
C LYS A 238 -1.25 32.78 14.50
N LEU A 239 -2.13 32.01 13.86
CA LEU A 239 -2.45 32.18 12.45
C LEU A 239 -3.64 33.12 12.26
N ARG A 240 -3.57 33.98 11.24
CA ARG A 240 -4.74 34.76 10.78
C ARG A 240 -5.75 33.87 10.08
N SER A 241 -5.28 32.87 9.33
CA SER A 241 -6.13 31.85 8.71
C SER A 241 -5.41 30.52 8.53
N PHE A 242 -6.17 29.44 8.62
CA PHE A 242 -5.75 28.08 8.35
C PHE A 242 -6.84 27.40 7.52
N GLN A 243 -6.54 27.11 6.26
CA GLN A 243 -7.51 26.54 5.33
C GLN A 243 -6.93 25.27 4.72
N LYS A 244 -7.67 24.21 4.81
CA LYS A 244 -7.40 22.93 4.15
C LYS A 244 -8.19 22.84 2.86
N SER A 245 -7.61 22.23 1.85
CA SER A 245 -8.25 21.97 0.57
C SER A 245 -8.42 20.48 0.34
N ARG A 246 -9.57 20.10 -0.18
CA ARG A 246 -9.81 18.73 -0.67
C ARG A 246 -9.20 18.49 -2.06
N GLU A 247 -8.65 19.55 -2.66
CA GLU A 247 -7.95 19.43 -3.93
C GLU A 247 -6.49 19.03 -3.70
N SER A 248 -5.98 18.16 -4.55
CA SER A 248 -4.58 17.76 -4.56
C SER A 248 -3.67 18.93 -4.89
N ALA A 249 -2.50 19.00 -4.23
CA ALA A 249 -1.42 19.86 -4.69
C ALA A 249 -0.83 19.39 -6.04
N MET A 250 -1.02 18.10 -6.40
CA MET A 250 -0.64 17.57 -7.70
C MET A 250 -1.55 18.15 -8.79
N PRO A 251 -0.98 18.76 -9.84
CA PRO A 251 -1.78 19.28 -10.94
C PRO A 251 -2.48 18.15 -11.70
N LYS A 252 -3.62 18.47 -12.29
CA LYS A 252 -4.32 17.55 -13.19
C LYS A 252 -3.63 17.56 -14.56
N TYR A 253 -3.09 16.41 -14.95
CA TYR A 253 -2.49 16.24 -16.27
C TYR A 253 -3.55 15.75 -17.27
N GLY A 254 -4.11 16.68 -18.06
CA GLY A 254 -4.95 16.35 -19.21
C GLY A 254 -4.12 15.78 -20.38
N PRO A 255 -4.77 15.22 -21.43
CA PRO A 255 -4.06 14.72 -22.61
C PRO A 255 -3.27 15.77 -23.39
N ASP A 256 -3.62 17.03 -23.21
CA ASP A 256 -2.94 18.23 -23.76
C ASP A 256 -1.61 18.53 -23.07
N LEU A 257 -1.49 18.21 -21.77
CA LEU A 257 -0.26 18.42 -20.99
C LEU A 257 0.63 17.16 -20.94
N LEU A 258 0.03 16.00 -20.99
CA LEU A 258 0.71 14.70 -20.98
C LEU A 258 -0.10 13.74 -21.84
N SER A 259 0.44 13.37 -23.02
CA SER A 259 -0.24 12.46 -23.93
C SER A 259 -0.56 11.11 -23.26
N ASP A 260 -1.54 10.38 -23.78
CA ASP A 260 -1.85 9.04 -23.26
C ASP A 260 -0.67 8.10 -23.40
N LYS A 261 0.10 8.23 -24.50
CA LYS A 261 1.31 7.44 -24.72
C LYS A 261 2.38 7.75 -23.66
N ASP A 262 2.66 9.01 -23.37
CA ASP A 262 3.67 9.39 -22.40
C ASP A 262 3.26 9.00 -20.98
N LEU A 263 1.97 9.07 -20.68
CA LEU A 263 1.42 8.57 -19.42
C LEU A 263 1.60 7.04 -19.29
N GLU A 264 1.36 6.28 -20.36
CA GLU A 264 1.62 4.83 -20.37
C GLU A 264 3.11 4.53 -20.16
N ASP A 265 4.00 5.30 -20.75
CA ASP A 265 5.44 5.16 -20.58
C ASP A 265 5.83 5.42 -19.10
N ILE A 266 5.31 6.47 -18.48
CA ILE A 266 5.52 6.77 -17.04
C ILE A 266 4.96 5.65 -16.16
N VAL A 267 3.77 5.14 -16.45
CA VAL A 267 3.18 4.02 -15.71
C VAL A 267 4.03 2.76 -15.83
N ALA A 268 4.56 2.48 -17.03
CA ALA A 268 5.48 1.37 -17.24
C ALA A 268 6.78 1.54 -16.43
N PHE A 269 7.31 2.75 -16.36
CA PHE A 269 8.46 3.07 -15.50
C PHE A 269 8.15 2.79 -14.02
N LEU A 270 7.07 3.36 -13.49
CA LEU A 270 6.68 3.16 -12.10
C LEU A 270 6.42 1.68 -11.78
N ALA A 271 5.87 0.91 -12.72
CA ALA A 271 5.68 -0.53 -12.57
C ALA A 271 7.00 -1.32 -12.56
N SER A 272 8.05 -0.80 -13.19
CA SER A 272 9.38 -1.42 -13.20
C SER A 272 10.19 -1.12 -11.92
N VAL A 273 9.79 -0.11 -11.14
CA VAL A 273 10.46 0.31 -9.91
C VAL A 273 9.87 -0.43 -8.72
N GLY A 274 10.71 -1.02 -7.88
CA GLY A 274 10.28 -1.77 -6.70
C GLY A 274 9.89 -3.23 -6.97
N ALA A 275 10.11 -3.73 -8.18
CA ALA A 275 9.95 -5.14 -8.56
C ALA A 275 11.17 -6.01 -8.16
N LYS A 276 11.85 -5.66 -7.06
CA LYS A 276 12.97 -6.46 -6.51
C LYS A 276 12.55 -7.20 -5.27
#